data_f0957499c8b1cba565f5028caef3ec9f
#
_entry.id   f0957499c8b1cba565f5028caef3ec9f
#
_cell.length_a   1.000
_cell.length_b   1.000
_cell.length_c   1.000
_cell.angle_alpha   90.00
_cell.angle_beta   90.00
_cell.angle_gamma   90.00
#
_symmetry.space_group_name_H-M   'P 1'
#
loop_
_entity.id
_entity.type
_entity.pdbx_description
1 polymer ?
#
loop_
_entity_poly.entity_id
_entity_poly.type
_entity_poly.pdbx_seq_one_letter_code
_entity_poly.pdbx_strand_id
1 'polypeptide(L)'
;MVFDSYEKEDGSRKSEYGKYIVQDGKEAGFTHIIRYDDGITADQVIASASVPLNYSYSTLEVESYNNATSNYEKNIRYFWDGGIMSNTPLSQVVALHRRYWLKRKGFKDTVPRLNICVVNVHPNKQDIIPWDRDGVVNRKEDITYSDRTEREEQALLLVSDFVDLARELIKIAKENGVKDDIINSVLERKSMNHGQAIRPRKYSDILLGQYEIGKVIRVNRKSDQCTISNKIFDFSPKTIKELRESGYNNTLDLSDVEYRGELFY
;
A
#
# COMPACT_ATOMS: atom_id res chain seq x y z
N MET A 1 0.27 -10.82 4.02
CA MET A 1 -0.61 -10.42 5.14
C MET A 1 -0.21 -9.03 5.58
N VAL A 2 -1.15 -8.20 6.02
CA VAL A 2 -0.89 -6.85 6.52
C VAL A 2 -1.43 -6.75 7.93
N PHE A 3 -0.63 -6.19 8.83
CA PHE A 3 -1.06 -5.83 10.17
C PHE A 3 -1.33 -4.33 10.20
N ASP A 4 -2.47 -3.92 10.68
CA ASP A 4 -2.88 -2.52 10.80
C ASP A 4 -3.40 -2.22 12.21
N SER A 5 -3.50 -0.95 12.55
CA SER A 5 -3.98 -0.49 13.85
C SER A 5 -4.96 0.67 13.73
N TYR A 6 -5.73 0.71 12.64
CA TYR A 6 -6.73 1.74 12.47
C TYR A 6 -7.80 1.66 13.56
N GLU A 7 -8.07 2.82 14.17
CA GLU A 7 -9.11 2.95 15.17
C GLU A 7 -10.49 2.86 14.53
N LYS A 8 -11.36 2.02 15.09
CA LYS A 8 -12.76 1.87 14.70
C LYS A 8 -13.61 2.89 15.42
N GLU A 9 -14.89 2.98 15.03
CA GLU A 9 -15.86 3.91 15.66
C GLU A 9 -16.11 3.62 17.14
N ASP A 10 -15.96 2.37 17.56
CA ASP A 10 -16.06 1.93 18.94
C ASP A 10 -14.77 2.16 19.76
N GLY A 11 -13.76 2.80 19.18
CA GLY A 11 -12.45 3.03 19.80
C GLY A 11 -11.53 1.82 19.80
N SER A 12 -11.99 0.66 19.35
CA SER A 12 -11.15 -0.54 19.24
C SER A 12 -10.16 -0.42 18.08
N ARG A 13 -9.04 -1.12 18.20
CA ARG A 13 -8.01 -1.18 17.14
C ARG A 13 -7.88 -2.56 16.50
N LYS A 14 -8.94 -3.36 16.61
CA LYS A 14 -8.97 -4.68 15.98
C LYS A 14 -8.86 -4.57 14.49
N SER A 15 -7.94 -5.30 13.91
CA SER A 15 -7.79 -5.38 12.47
C SER A 15 -8.57 -6.55 11.88
N GLU A 16 -9.17 -6.30 10.74
CA GLU A 16 -9.80 -7.33 9.91
C GLU A 16 -9.21 -7.19 8.52
N TYR A 17 -8.08 -7.84 8.28
CA TYR A 17 -7.48 -7.85 6.96
C TYR A 17 -8.16 -8.89 6.08
N GLY A 18 -8.69 -8.44 4.95
CA GLY A 18 -9.29 -9.32 3.97
C GLY A 18 -9.40 -8.65 2.61
N LYS A 19 -9.50 -9.46 1.57
CA LYS A 19 -9.79 -8.97 0.23
C LYS A 19 -11.28 -8.73 0.12
N TYR A 20 -11.69 -7.49 -0.14
CA TYR A 20 -13.10 -7.17 -0.33
C TYR A 20 -13.38 -6.70 -1.75
N ILE A 21 -14.61 -6.91 -2.18
CA ILE A 21 -15.11 -6.54 -3.48
C ILE A 21 -16.35 -5.66 -3.25
N VAL A 22 -16.44 -4.55 -3.94
CA VAL A 22 -17.65 -3.72 -3.96
C VAL A 22 -18.56 -4.27 -5.05
N GLN A 23 -19.80 -4.57 -4.72
CA GLN A 23 -20.84 -4.95 -5.64
C GLN A 23 -22.15 -4.29 -5.22
N ASP A 24 -22.86 -3.64 -6.17
CA ASP A 24 -24.12 -2.94 -5.92
C ASP A 24 -23.99 -1.89 -4.78
N GLY A 25 -22.85 -1.19 -4.70
CA GLY A 25 -22.59 -0.18 -3.68
C GLY A 25 -22.44 -0.75 -2.26
N LYS A 26 -22.25 -2.06 -2.12
CA LYS A 26 -22.08 -2.76 -0.85
C LYS A 26 -20.82 -3.61 -0.87
N GLU A 27 -20.28 -3.85 0.31
CA GLU A 27 -19.20 -4.80 0.49
C GLU A 27 -19.72 -6.21 0.22
N ALA A 28 -19.25 -6.83 -0.85
CA ALA A 28 -19.65 -8.18 -1.25
C ALA A 28 -18.56 -9.18 -0.91
N GLY A 29 -18.74 -9.87 0.17
CA GLY A 29 -18.04 -11.12 0.55
C GLY A 29 -16.51 -11.06 0.55
N PHE A 30 -15.93 -11.58 1.60
CA PHE A 30 -14.49 -11.81 1.70
C PHE A 30 -14.17 -13.24 1.29
N THR A 31 -13.15 -13.41 0.48
CA THR A 31 -12.62 -14.75 0.20
C THR A 31 -11.77 -15.27 1.35
N HIS A 32 -11.24 -14.36 2.18
CA HIS A 32 -10.41 -14.70 3.32
C HIS A 32 -10.27 -13.50 4.25
N ILE A 33 -10.61 -13.65 5.51
CA ILE A 33 -10.45 -12.63 6.54
C ILE A 33 -9.49 -13.18 7.60
N ILE A 34 -8.52 -12.36 7.99
CA ILE A 34 -7.62 -12.65 9.09
C ILE A 34 -7.84 -11.58 10.16
N ARG A 35 -8.14 -12.04 11.36
CA ARG A 35 -8.32 -11.20 12.54
C ARG A 35 -7.14 -11.29 13.48
N TYR A 36 -6.86 -10.23 14.16
CA TYR A 36 -5.99 -10.16 15.32
C TYR A 36 -6.47 -9.05 16.24
N ASP A 37 -6.21 -9.24 17.55
CA ASP A 37 -6.71 -8.33 18.58
C ASP A 37 -5.93 -7.01 18.64
N ASP A 38 -6.42 -6.13 19.42
CA ASP A 38 -6.00 -4.78 19.82
C ASP A 38 -4.67 -4.21 19.30
N GLY A 39 -4.66 -3.78 18.03
CA GLY A 39 -3.55 -3.04 17.46
C GLY A 39 -2.35 -3.91 17.07
N ILE A 40 -1.25 -3.26 16.77
CA ILE A 40 -0.01 -3.92 16.37
C ILE A 40 0.78 -4.30 17.63
N THR A 41 1.16 -5.56 17.74
CA THR A 41 1.98 -6.09 18.83
C THR A 41 3.45 -6.13 18.46
N ALA A 42 4.32 -6.25 19.46
CA ALA A 42 5.76 -6.43 19.26
C ALA A 42 6.07 -7.67 18.42
N ASP A 43 5.34 -8.78 18.62
CA ASP A 43 5.53 -10.01 17.85
C ASP A 43 5.21 -9.83 16.36
N GLN A 44 4.22 -9.01 16.03
CA GLN A 44 3.89 -8.66 14.63
C GLN A 44 4.97 -7.79 14.01
N VAL A 45 5.57 -6.87 14.77
CA VAL A 45 6.72 -6.06 14.31
C VAL A 45 7.93 -6.97 14.07
N ILE A 46 8.23 -7.89 14.98
CA ILE A 46 9.30 -8.87 14.83
C ILE A 46 9.04 -9.75 13.59
N ALA A 47 7.80 -10.19 13.39
CA ALA A 47 7.42 -10.96 12.20
C ALA A 47 7.71 -10.21 10.89
N SER A 48 7.50 -8.89 10.89
CA SER A 48 7.81 -8.03 9.73
C SER A 48 9.31 -7.79 9.51
N ALA A 49 10.14 -8.09 10.50
CA ALA A 49 11.60 -7.92 10.46
C ALA A 49 12.35 -9.27 10.41
N SER A 50 11.65 -10.38 10.30
CA SER A 50 12.26 -11.73 10.26
C SER A 50 12.79 -12.05 8.87
N VAL A 51 13.95 -11.44 8.50
CA VAL A 51 14.60 -11.67 7.21
C VAL A 51 15.13 -13.09 7.13
N PRO A 52 14.74 -13.89 6.11
CA PRO A 52 15.25 -15.24 5.90
C PRO A 52 16.78 -15.28 5.84
N LEU A 53 17.35 -16.37 6.27
CA LEU A 53 18.79 -16.61 6.42
C LEU A 53 19.43 -15.90 7.63
N ASN A 54 18.95 -14.72 8.01
CA ASN A 54 19.48 -13.98 9.16
C ASN A 54 18.73 -14.31 10.45
N TYR A 55 17.43 -14.54 10.34
CA TYR A 55 16.55 -14.82 11.47
C TYR A 55 15.65 -16.03 11.17
N SER A 56 15.14 -16.64 12.22
CA SER A 56 14.10 -17.66 12.13
C SER A 56 12.77 -16.99 11.75
N TYR A 57 11.85 -17.76 11.16
CA TYR A 57 10.48 -17.29 10.98
C TYR A 57 9.81 -17.00 12.32
N SER A 58 8.94 -16.01 12.31
CA SER A 58 8.08 -15.72 13.47
C SER A 58 6.80 -16.56 13.40
N THR A 59 6.34 -17.01 14.55
CA THR A 59 5.12 -17.81 14.68
C THR A 59 4.06 -17.00 15.41
N LEU A 60 2.92 -16.78 14.76
CA LEU A 60 1.80 -16.04 15.33
C LEU A 60 0.52 -16.86 15.25
N GLU A 61 -0.30 -16.80 16.30
CA GLU A 61 -1.69 -17.25 16.25
C GLU A 61 -2.54 -16.15 15.58
N VAL A 62 -3.31 -16.53 14.58
CA VAL A 62 -4.22 -15.63 13.86
C VAL A 62 -5.58 -16.29 13.71
N GLU A 63 -6.63 -15.49 13.75
CA GLU A 63 -7.98 -15.96 13.44
C GLU A 63 -8.23 -15.82 11.92
N SER A 64 -8.61 -16.90 11.29
CA SER A 64 -8.95 -16.97 9.87
C SER A 64 -10.42 -17.33 9.71
N TYR A 65 -11.13 -16.60 8.85
CA TYR A 65 -12.51 -16.96 8.53
C TYR A 65 -12.53 -18.18 7.60
N ASN A 66 -13.21 -19.23 8.05
CA ASN A 66 -13.42 -20.42 7.27
C ASN A 66 -14.80 -20.36 6.57
N ASN A 67 -14.79 -20.23 5.25
CA ASN A 67 -16.02 -20.14 4.46
C ASN A 67 -16.90 -21.42 4.52
N ALA A 68 -16.31 -22.58 4.76
CA ALA A 68 -17.06 -23.84 4.83
C ALA A 68 -17.86 -23.95 6.14
N THR A 69 -17.29 -23.49 7.25
CA THR A 69 -17.94 -23.50 8.57
C THR A 69 -18.63 -22.20 8.92
N SER A 70 -18.41 -21.13 8.13
CA SER A 70 -18.86 -19.76 8.40
C SER A 70 -18.43 -19.21 9.77
N ASN A 71 -17.31 -19.69 10.28
CA ASN A 71 -16.77 -19.32 11.59
C ASN A 71 -15.32 -18.87 11.49
N TYR A 72 -14.87 -18.15 12.52
CA TYR A 72 -13.45 -17.85 12.71
C TYR A 72 -12.77 -19.00 13.43
N GLU A 73 -11.64 -19.40 12.91
CA GLU A 73 -10.81 -20.47 13.46
C GLU A 73 -9.41 -19.94 13.76
N LYS A 74 -8.89 -20.28 14.94
CA LYS A 74 -7.53 -19.95 15.33
C LYS A 74 -6.54 -20.87 14.64
N ASN A 75 -5.55 -20.29 14.00
CA ASN A 75 -4.51 -21.01 13.27
C ASN A 75 -3.14 -20.44 13.55
N ILE A 76 -2.16 -21.31 13.69
CA ILE A 76 -0.77 -20.91 13.74
C ILE A 76 -0.28 -20.62 12.32
N ARG A 77 0.31 -19.45 12.12
CA ARG A 77 0.93 -19.02 10.87
C ARG A 77 2.39 -18.67 11.08
N TYR A 78 3.18 -18.92 10.05
CA TYR A 78 4.61 -18.65 10.02
C TYR A 78 4.88 -17.46 9.13
N PHE A 79 5.69 -16.52 9.60
CA PHE A 79 5.92 -15.25 8.92
C PHE A 79 7.40 -15.01 8.69
N TRP A 80 7.69 -14.53 7.52
CA TRP A 80 8.97 -13.94 7.14
C TRP A 80 8.76 -12.44 6.87
N ASP A 81 9.86 -11.69 6.80
CA ASP A 81 9.85 -10.27 6.45
C ASP A 81 9.08 -10.02 5.16
N GLY A 82 8.12 -9.12 5.24
CA GLY A 82 7.29 -8.73 4.10
C GLY A 82 8.06 -7.98 3.00
N GLY A 83 9.19 -7.37 3.33
CA GLY A 83 10.06 -6.65 2.41
C GLY A 83 10.58 -7.50 1.26
N ILE A 84 10.68 -8.83 1.46
CA ILE A 84 11.07 -9.78 0.40
C ILE A 84 10.03 -9.80 -0.72
N MET A 85 8.76 -9.69 -0.37
CA MET A 85 7.66 -9.70 -1.34
C MET A 85 7.39 -8.31 -1.91
N SER A 86 7.40 -7.30 -1.06
CA SER A 86 7.19 -5.91 -1.41
C SER A 86 7.72 -5.00 -0.30
N ASN A 87 8.89 -4.43 -0.52
CA ASN A 87 9.49 -3.51 0.45
C ASN A 87 8.73 -2.16 0.53
N THR A 88 8.09 -1.77 -0.56
CA THR A 88 7.23 -0.60 -0.64
C THR A 88 5.81 -1.03 -1.03
N PRO A 89 4.94 -1.46 -0.09
CA PRO A 89 3.65 -2.05 -0.37
C PRO A 89 2.58 -0.99 -0.69
N LEU A 90 2.74 -0.23 -1.76
CA LEU A 90 1.90 0.91 -2.14
C LEU A 90 0.43 0.52 -2.35
N SER A 91 0.16 -0.53 -3.13
CA SER A 91 -1.22 -1.02 -3.36
C SER A 91 -1.92 -1.40 -2.06
N GLN A 92 -1.18 -2.00 -1.14
CA GLN A 92 -1.74 -2.41 0.15
C GLN A 92 -2.13 -1.19 0.99
N VAL A 93 -1.27 -0.15 1.02
CA VAL A 93 -1.55 1.10 1.73
C VAL A 93 -2.80 1.78 1.17
N VAL A 94 -2.89 1.89 -0.15
CA VAL A 94 -4.05 2.47 -0.84
C VAL A 94 -5.33 1.65 -0.57
N ALA A 95 -5.24 0.33 -0.65
CA ALA A 95 -6.38 -0.54 -0.38
C ALA A 95 -6.87 -0.44 1.07
N LEU A 96 -5.95 -0.34 2.04
CA LEU A 96 -6.28 -0.15 3.45
C LEU A 96 -6.91 1.21 3.72
N HIS A 97 -6.35 2.29 3.16
CA HIS A 97 -6.91 3.63 3.25
C HIS A 97 -8.35 3.67 2.74
N ARG A 98 -8.57 3.15 1.53
CA ARG A 98 -9.90 3.05 0.94
C ARG A 98 -10.86 2.26 1.84
N ARG A 99 -10.46 1.09 2.31
CA ARG A 99 -11.28 0.24 3.18
C ARG A 99 -11.64 0.93 4.48
N TYR A 100 -10.68 1.57 5.14
CA TYR A 100 -10.90 2.30 6.37
C TYR A 100 -12.00 3.37 6.22
N TRP A 101 -11.88 4.22 5.19
CA TRP A 101 -12.83 5.30 4.99
C TRP A 101 -14.20 4.83 4.51
N LEU A 102 -14.25 3.80 3.67
CA LEU A 102 -15.52 3.22 3.23
C LEU A 102 -16.29 2.59 4.39
N LYS A 103 -15.62 1.92 5.29
CA LYS A 103 -16.27 1.38 6.51
C LYS A 103 -16.74 2.49 7.45
N ARG A 104 -16.02 3.58 7.54
CA ARG A 104 -16.30 4.68 8.46
C ARG A 104 -17.37 5.64 7.93
N LYS A 105 -17.36 5.97 6.64
CA LYS A 105 -18.28 6.94 6.02
C LYS A 105 -19.35 6.32 5.13
N GLY A 106 -19.26 5.02 4.86
CA GLY A 106 -20.11 4.35 3.89
C GLY A 106 -19.65 4.58 2.43
N PHE A 107 -20.33 3.89 1.51
CA PHE A 107 -19.95 3.88 0.10
C PHE A 107 -20.43 5.09 -0.70
N LYS A 108 -21.18 6.00 -0.08
CA LYS A 108 -21.76 7.18 -0.74
C LYS A 108 -20.83 8.37 -0.81
N ASP A 109 -19.86 8.44 0.10
CA ASP A 109 -18.93 9.55 0.18
C ASP A 109 -17.63 9.25 -0.54
N THR A 110 -16.94 10.32 -0.94
CA THR A 110 -15.58 10.23 -1.47
C THR A 110 -14.61 9.85 -0.35
N VAL A 111 -13.68 8.97 -0.68
CA VAL A 111 -12.55 8.66 0.21
C VAL A 111 -11.63 9.88 0.24
N PRO A 112 -11.17 10.35 1.42
CA PRO A 112 -10.24 11.47 1.49
C PRO A 112 -8.98 11.23 0.67
N ARG A 113 -8.45 12.30 0.10
CA ARG A 113 -7.21 12.26 -0.69
C ARG A 113 -6.06 11.73 0.15
N LEU A 114 -5.28 10.79 -0.41
CA LEU A 114 -4.15 10.15 0.23
C LEU A 114 -2.84 10.82 -0.22
N ASN A 115 -2.14 11.47 0.70
CA ASN A 115 -0.77 11.90 0.48
C ASN A 115 0.18 10.78 0.90
N ILE A 116 1.15 10.48 0.05
CA ILE A 116 2.06 9.33 0.20
C ILE A 116 3.48 9.86 0.35
N CYS A 117 4.19 9.37 1.36
CA CYS A 117 5.62 9.59 1.50
C CYS A 117 6.33 8.24 1.42
N VAL A 118 7.15 8.07 0.40
CA VAL A 118 7.98 6.87 0.21
C VAL A 118 9.40 7.20 0.66
N VAL A 119 9.89 6.49 1.66
CA VAL A 119 11.29 6.59 2.11
C VAL A 119 12.04 5.36 1.63
N ASN A 120 12.87 5.54 0.62
CA ASN A 120 13.67 4.49 0.02
C ASN A 120 15.09 4.51 0.62
N VAL A 121 15.39 3.53 1.45
CA VAL A 121 16.68 3.40 2.14
C VAL A 121 17.71 2.59 1.34
N HIS A 122 17.29 1.99 0.24
CA HIS A 122 18.14 1.23 -0.68
C HIS A 122 18.34 2.00 -1.97
N PRO A 123 19.57 2.45 -2.30
CA PRO A 123 19.82 3.28 -3.48
C PRO A 123 19.55 2.49 -4.77
N ASN A 124 18.81 3.10 -5.69
CA ASN A 124 18.53 2.53 -7.00
C ASN A 124 19.76 2.53 -7.90
N LYS A 125 20.65 3.49 -7.70
CA LYS A 125 21.87 3.67 -8.47
C LYS A 125 23.11 3.50 -7.59
N GLN A 126 24.19 3.11 -8.17
CA GLN A 126 25.49 3.00 -7.54
C GLN A 126 26.55 3.55 -8.50
N ASP A 127 27.38 4.45 -7.99
CA ASP A 127 28.38 5.14 -8.81
C ASP A 127 29.61 4.28 -9.03
N ILE A 128 29.92 3.39 -8.09
CA ILE A 128 31.12 2.54 -8.12
C ILE A 128 30.70 1.08 -8.28
N ILE A 129 31.27 0.42 -9.27
CA ILE A 129 31.04 -1.02 -9.47
C ILE A 129 31.80 -1.79 -8.38
N PRO A 130 31.11 -2.60 -7.56
CA PRO A 130 31.74 -3.37 -6.52
C PRO A 130 32.63 -4.47 -7.14
N TRP A 131 33.82 -4.62 -6.60
CA TRP A 131 34.81 -5.60 -7.07
C TRP A 131 35.02 -6.76 -6.08
N ASP A 132 34.57 -6.61 -4.83
CA ASP A 132 34.68 -7.62 -3.81
C ASP A 132 33.30 -8.25 -3.49
N ARG A 133 33.32 -9.33 -2.73
CA ARG A 133 32.13 -10.08 -2.36
C ARG A 133 31.16 -9.23 -1.55
N ASP A 134 31.66 -8.46 -0.58
CA ASP A 134 30.82 -7.66 0.31
C ASP A 134 30.09 -6.55 -0.45
N GLY A 135 30.77 -5.87 -1.35
CA GLY A 135 30.18 -4.87 -2.21
C GLY A 135 29.11 -5.46 -3.15
N VAL A 136 29.39 -6.65 -3.73
CA VAL A 136 28.41 -7.35 -4.57
C VAL A 136 27.17 -7.77 -3.78
N VAL A 137 27.35 -8.29 -2.56
CA VAL A 137 26.23 -8.64 -1.66
C VAL A 137 25.43 -7.40 -1.28
N ASN A 138 26.11 -6.31 -0.93
CA ASN A 138 25.46 -5.03 -0.64
C ASN A 138 24.62 -4.54 -1.83
N ARG A 139 25.18 -4.58 -3.03
CA ARG A 139 24.46 -4.17 -4.26
C ARG A 139 23.28 -5.08 -4.55
N LYS A 140 23.41 -6.39 -4.35
CA LYS A 140 22.29 -7.33 -4.47
C LYS A 140 21.14 -6.94 -3.53
N GLU A 141 21.42 -6.62 -2.26
CA GLU A 141 20.41 -6.18 -1.30
C GLU A 141 19.75 -4.88 -1.75
N ASP A 142 20.52 -3.89 -2.20
CA ASP A 142 19.98 -2.63 -2.73
C ASP A 142 19.05 -2.87 -3.92
N ILE A 143 19.43 -3.73 -4.86
CA ILE A 143 18.57 -4.08 -5.98
C ILE A 143 17.31 -4.83 -5.54
N THR A 144 17.43 -5.72 -4.55
CA THR A 144 16.32 -6.53 -4.07
C THR A 144 15.27 -5.68 -3.36
N TYR A 145 15.70 -4.75 -2.50
CA TYR A 145 14.83 -3.99 -1.63
C TYR A 145 14.58 -2.54 -2.06
N SER A 146 15.16 -2.11 -3.19
CA SER A 146 14.88 -0.77 -3.72
C SER A 146 13.40 -0.57 -4.07
N ASP A 147 12.94 0.66 -3.98
CA ASP A 147 11.59 1.02 -4.40
C ASP A 147 11.38 0.77 -5.90
N ARG A 148 10.30 0.08 -6.23
CA ARG A 148 9.90 -0.27 -7.60
C ARG A 148 8.45 0.12 -7.88
N THR A 149 7.89 0.98 -7.07
CA THR A 149 6.46 1.32 -7.13
C THR A 149 6.11 2.38 -8.17
N GLU A 150 7.06 2.89 -8.93
CA GLU A 150 6.80 3.95 -9.91
C GLU A 150 5.70 3.58 -10.91
N ARG A 151 5.71 2.37 -11.46
CA ARG A 151 4.66 1.91 -12.38
C ARG A 151 3.32 1.74 -11.69
N GLU A 152 3.34 1.27 -10.46
CA GLU A 152 2.14 1.11 -9.65
C GLU A 152 1.53 2.47 -9.32
N GLU A 153 2.34 3.44 -8.95
CA GLU A 153 1.93 4.83 -8.75
C GLU A 153 1.31 5.43 -10.01
N GLN A 154 1.97 5.30 -11.16
CA GLN A 154 1.43 5.78 -12.43
C GLN A 154 0.07 5.17 -12.75
N ALA A 155 -0.10 3.86 -12.49
CA ALA A 155 -1.39 3.20 -12.69
C ALA A 155 -2.46 3.72 -11.71
N LEU A 156 -2.09 3.99 -10.46
CA LEU A 156 -3.01 4.54 -9.46
C LEU A 156 -3.43 5.97 -9.80
N LEU A 157 -2.50 6.81 -10.25
CA LEU A 157 -2.78 8.18 -10.71
C LEU A 157 -3.71 8.15 -11.92
N LEU A 158 -3.42 7.32 -12.91
CA LEU A 158 -4.26 7.17 -14.10
C LEU A 158 -5.70 6.76 -13.75
N VAL A 159 -5.87 5.86 -12.77
CA VAL A 159 -7.20 5.48 -12.28
C VAL A 159 -7.90 6.68 -11.63
N SER A 160 -7.20 7.48 -10.84
CA SER A 160 -7.75 8.70 -10.24
C SER A 160 -8.20 9.69 -11.31
N ASP A 161 -7.38 9.93 -12.33
CA ASP A 161 -7.70 10.83 -13.44
C ASP A 161 -8.95 10.38 -14.21
N PHE A 162 -9.09 9.07 -14.48
CA PHE A 162 -10.28 8.53 -15.13
C PHE A 162 -11.55 8.68 -14.29
N VAL A 163 -11.43 8.53 -12.98
CA VAL A 163 -12.57 8.72 -12.07
C VAL A 163 -13.00 10.18 -12.04
N ASP A 164 -12.05 11.11 -11.99
CA ASP A 164 -12.33 12.54 -11.98
C ASP A 164 -12.92 13.01 -13.31
N LEU A 165 -12.38 12.54 -14.44
CA LEU A 165 -12.95 12.78 -15.75
C LEU A 165 -14.40 12.28 -15.83
N ALA A 166 -14.66 11.07 -15.35
CA ALA A 166 -16.02 10.50 -15.40
C ALA A 166 -16.99 11.30 -14.51
N ARG A 167 -16.56 11.76 -13.34
CA ARG A 167 -17.35 12.63 -12.45
C ARG A 167 -17.66 13.97 -13.11
N GLU A 168 -16.68 14.59 -13.75
CA GLU A 168 -16.89 15.88 -14.43
C GLU A 168 -17.84 15.72 -15.63
N LEU A 169 -17.71 14.65 -16.42
CA LEU A 169 -18.65 14.35 -17.51
C LEU A 169 -20.09 14.13 -17.02
N ILE A 170 -20.26 13.44 -15.89
CA ILE A 170 -21.58 13.26 -15.26
C ILE A 170 -22.14 14.61 -14.81
N LYS A 171 -21.32 15.47 -14.21
CA LYS A 171 -21.74 16.80 -13.79
C LYS A 171 -22.17 17.65 -14.98
N ILE A 172 -21.35 17.71 -16.03
CA ILE A 172 -21.69 18.43 -17.28
C ILE A 172 -22.99 17.89 -17.89
N ALA A 173 -23.17 16.58 -17.92
CA ALA A 173 -24.42 15.98 -18.44
C ALA A 173 -25.66 16.45 -17.66
N LYS A 174 -25.56 16.48 -16.32
CA LYS A 174 -26.65 16.99 -15.47
C LYS A 174 -26.93 18.47 -15.69
N GLU A 175 -25.88 19.28 -15.75
CA GLU A 175 -25.99 20.74 -16.03
C GLU A 175 -26.62 21.03 -17.39
N ASN A 176 -26.45 20.14 -18.38
CA ASN A 176 -27.06 20.24 -19.71
C ASN A 176 -28.44 19.50 -19.82
N GLY A 177 -29.07 19.19 -18.69
CA GLY A 177 -30.42 18.68 -18.62
C GLY A 177 -30.61 17.20 -18.98
N VAL A 178 -29.50 16.43 -18.99
CA VAL A 178 -29.62 14.96 -19.12
C VAL A 178 -30.27 14.40 -17.87
N LYS A 179 -31.34 13.67 -18.05
CA LYS A 179 -32.10 13.08 -16.93
C LYS A 179 -31.27 12.04 -16.17
N ASP A 180 -31.41 12.01 -14.85
CA ASP A 180 -30.74 11.06 -13.98
C ASP A 180 -30.97 9.60 -14.37
N ASP A 181 -32.17 9.27 -14.90
CA ASP A 181 -32.48 7.92 -15.37
C ASP A 181 -31.53 7.46 -16.49
N ILE A 182 -31.19 8.38 -17.42
CA ILE A 182 -30.27 8.08 -18.52
C ILE A 182 -28.87 7.86 -17.98
N ILE A 183 -28.40 8.74 -17.09
CA ILE A 183 -27.10 8.62 -16.45
C ILE A 183 -27.01 7.29 -15.67
N ASN A 184 -28.02 7.01 -14.85
CA ASN A 184 -28.06 5.78 -14.07
C ASN A 184 -28.13 4.54 -14.96
N SER A 185 -28.82 4.59 -16.10
CA SER A 185 -28.85 3.47 -17.05
C SER A 185 -27.46 3.11 -17.58
N VAL A 186 -26.58 4.09 -17.73
CA VAL A 186 -25.18 3.86 -18.11
C VAL A 186 -24.38 3.32 -16.93
N LEU A 187 -24.54 3.91 -15.75
CA LEU A 187 -23.80 3.53 -14.55
C LEU A 187 -24.13 2.10 -14.08
N GLU A 188 -25.34 1.63 -14.32
CA GLU A 188 -25.78 0.27 -13.99
C GLU A 188 -25.28 -0.80 -14.98
N ARG A 189 -24.69 -0.41 -16.10
CA ARG A 189 -24.11 -1.36 -17.05
C ARG A 189 -22.91 -2.06 -16.43
N LYS A 190 -22.79 -3.35 -16.73
CA LYS A 190 -21.64 -4.16 -16.31
C LYS A 190 -20.43 -3.85 -17.18
N SER A 191 -19.29 -3.66 -16.55
CA SER A 191 -18.01 -3.56 -17.26
C SER A 191 -17.75 -4.86 -18.03
N MET A 192 -17.37 -4.73 -19.30
CA MET A 192 -17.06 -5.89 -20.16
C MET A 192 -15.63 -6.44 -19.91
N ASN A 193 -14.78 -5.66 -19.24
CA ASN A 193 -13.41 -6.07 -18.94
C ASN A 193 -13.38 -6.88 -17.66
N HIS A 194 -13.52 -8.18 -17.77
CA HIS A 194 -13.67 -9.03 -16.61
C HIS A 194 -12.35 -9.56 -16.07
N GLY A 195 -11.26 -9.54 -16.83
CA GLY A 195 -10.03 -10.15 -16.43
C GLY A 195 -10.28 -11.48 -15.69
N GLN A 196 -9.57 -11.73 -14.61
CA GLN A 196 -9.85 -12.84 -13.69
C GLN A 196 -10.87 -12.47 -12.57
N ALA A 197 -11.58 -11.36 -12.71
CA ALA A 197 -12.56 -10.96 -11.71
C ALA A 197 -13.76 -11.91 -11.75
N ILE A 198 -13.97 -12.61 -10.66
CA ILE A 198 -15.01 -13.63 -10.48
C ILE A 198 -16.42 -13.02 -10.60
N ARG A 199 -16.56 -11.69 -10.54
CA ARG A 199 -17.85 -10.99 -10.59
C ARG A 199 -17.77 -9.74 -11.47
N PRO A 200 -18.68 -9.56 -12.41
CA PRO A 200 -18.76 -8.34 -13.19
C PRO A 200 -19.16 -7.16 -12.30
N ARG A 201 -18.42 -6.05 -12.40
CA ARG A 201 -18.70 -4.80 -11.68
C ARG A 201 -19.56 -3.91 -12.55
N LYS A 202 -20.47 -3.17 -11.94
CA LYS A 202 -21.14 -2.05 -12.60
C LYS A 202 -20.18 -0.86 -12.71
N TYR A 203 -20.45 0.05 -13.65
CA TYR A 203 -19.66 1.28 -13.71
C TYR A 203 -19.84 2.14 -12.46
N SER A 204 -21.03 2.15 -11.85
CA SER A 204 -21.27 2.79 -10.55
C SER A 204 -20.33 2.26 -9.45
N ASP A 205 -20.08 0.95 -9.40
CA ASP A 205 -19.16 0.35 -8.43
C ASP A 205 -17.69 0.75 -8.65
N ILE A 206 -17.33 1.11 -9.91
CA ILE A 206 -16.00 1.59 -10.24
C ILE A 206 -15.80 3.02 -9.75
N LEU A 207 -16.85 3.85 -9.85
CA LEU A 207 -16.80 5.25 -9.41
C LEU A 207 -16.95 5.41 -7.90
N LEU A 208 -17.72 4.51 -7.25
CA LEU A 208 -17.94 4.56 -5.82
C LEU A 208 -16.70 4.15 -5.02
N GLY A 209 -16.41 4.95 -4.01
CA GLY A 209 -15.34 4.66 -3.07
C GLY A 209 -13.95 4.58 -3.72
N GLN A 210 -13.74 5.25 -4.85
CA GLN A 210 -12.40 5.43 -5.37
C GLN A 210 -11.63 6.41 -4.49
N TYR A 211 -10.35 6.18 -4.42
CA TYR A 211 -9.42 7.06 -3.73
C TYR A 211 -8.88 8.10 -4.71
N GLU A 212 -8.53 9.23 -4.18
CA GLU A 212 -7.74 10.23 -4.89
C GLU A 212 -6.32 10.20 -4.32
N ILE A 213 -5.33 10.04 -5.19
CA ILE A 213 -3.93 10.22 -4.82
C ILE A 213 -3.63 11.71 -4.87
N GLY A 214 -3.13 12.22 -3.76
CA GLY A 214 -2.65 13.59 -3.64
C GLY A 214 -1.18 13.69 -4.03
N LYS A 215 -0.38 14.26 -3.13
CA LYS A 215 1.07 14.37 -3.33
C LYS A 215 1.75 13.05 -3.05
N VAL A 216 2.66 12.66 -3.94
CA VAL A 216 3.61 11.56 -3.70
C VAL A 216 4.99 12.16 -3.56
N ILE A 217 5.58 11.99 -2.38
CA ILE A 217 6.90 12.49 -2.04
C ILE A 217 7.83 11.29 -1.92
N ARG A 218 8.97 11.32 -2.60
CA ARG A 218 10.00 10.31 -2.48
C ARG A 218 11.27 10.87 -1.86
N VAL A 219 11.68 10.26 -0.76
CA VAL A 219 12.99 10.51 -0.16
C VAL A 219 13.87 9.31 -0.53
N ASN A 220 14.80 9.53 -1.44
CA ASN A 220 15.69 8.49 -1.91
C ASN A 220 17.07 8.62 -1.25
N ARG A 221 17.61 7.51 -0.76
CA ARG A 221 19.02 7.44 -0.40
C ARG A 221 19.84 7.53 -1.70
N LYS A 222 20.73 8.52 -1.79
CA LYS A 222 21.53 8.75 -2.99
C LYS A 222 22.51 7.61 -3.24
N SER A 223 23.68 7.73 -2.83
CA SER A 223 24.69 6.68 -2.83
C SER A 223 25.06 6.37 -1.41
N ASP A 224 25.46 5.17 -1.14
CA ASP A 224 26.07 4.88 0.12
C ASP A 224 27.44 4.22 -0.08
N GLN A 225 28.36 4.65 0.76
CA GLN A 225 29.67 4.04 0.86
C GLN A 225 29.68 2.95 1.94
N CYS A 226 28.50 2.64 2.50
CA CYS A 226 28.38 1.67 3.57
C CYS A 226 28.55 0.25 3.05
N THR A 227 29.22 -0.57 3.83
CA THR A 227 29.29 -2.01 3.59
C THR A 227 27.99 -2.68 4.02
N ILE A 228 27.76 -3.92 3.59
CA ILE A 228 26.62 -4.72 4.06
C ILE A 228 26.62 -4.85 5.59
N SER A 229 27.77 -4.95 6.21
CA SER A 229 27.93 -5.02 7.67
C SER A 229 27.33 -3.81 8.37
N ASN A 230 27.57 -2.60 7.86
CA ASN A 230 27.08 -1.37 8.46
C ASN A 230 25.56 -1.23 8.33
N LYS A 231 24.95 -1.82 7.29
CA LYS A 231 23.51 -1.74 7.07
C LYS A 231 22.69 -2.70 7.94
N ILE A 232 23.21 -3.90 8.15
CA ILE A 232 22.40 -4.99 8.69
C ILE A 232 22.92 -5.47 10.06
N PHE A 233 24.21 -5.38 10.33
CA PHE A 233 24.83 -6.01 11.49
C PHE A 233 25.50 -5.05 12.47
N ASP A 234 25.90 -3.87 12.03
CA ASP A 234 26.57 -2.89 12.90
C ASP A 234 25.55 -1.90 13.50
N PHE A 235 25.15 -2.18 14.72
CA PHE A 235 24.30 -1.30 15.53
C PHE A 235 25.11 -0.47 16.53
N SER A 236 26.40 -0.23 16.27
CA SER A 236 27.21 0.63 17.12
C SER A 236 26.67 2.06 17.16
N PRO A 237 26.80 2.78 18.29
CA PRO A 237 26.34 4.17 18.39
C PRO A 237 26.93 5.08 17.31
N LYS A 238 28.16 4.81 16.87
CA LYS A 238 28.83 5.55 15.80
C LYS A 238 28.09 5.37 14.47
N THR A 239 27.88 4.12 14.05
CA THR A 239 27.21 3.80 12.79
C THR A 239 25.77 4.31 12.77
N ILE A 240 25.02 4.14 13.86
CA ILE A 240 23.67 4.67 13.99
C ILE A 240 23.65 6.20 13.83
N LYS A 241 24.61 6.91 14.46
CA LYS A 241 24.70 8.36 14.33
C LYS A 241 25.01 8.78 12.90
N GLU A 242 25.97 8.15 12.24
CA GLU A 242 26.34 8.45 10.85
C GLU A 242 25.19 8.19 9.88
N LEU A 243 24.48 7.07 10.03
CA LEU A 243 23.31 6.76 9.21
C LEU A 243 22.16 7.74 9.44
N ARG A 244 21.94 8.17 10.68
CA ARG A 244 20.93 9.17 11.01
C ARG A 244 21.26 10.53 10.40
N GLU A 245 22.51 10.99 10.49
CA GLU A 245 22.96 12.24 9.88
C GLU A 245 22.85 12.19 8.35
N SER A 246 23.22 11.07 7.73
CA SER A 246 23.05 10.85 6.30
C SER A 246 21.58 10.90 5.88
N GLY A 247 20.69 10.23 6.60
CA GLY A 247 19.25 10.25 6.34
C GLY A 247 18.67 11.66 6.50
N TYR A 248 19.06 12.39 7.53
CA TYR A 248 18.64 13.78 7.73
C TYR A 248 19.07 14.68 6.58
N ASN A 249 20.30 14.57 6.13
CA ASN A 249 20.81 15.38 5.01
C ASN A 249 20.08 15.04 3.70
N ASN A 250 19.77 13.78 3.45
CA ASN A 250 18.99 13.37 2.28
C ASN A 250 17.55 13.94 2.30
N THR A 251 16.98 14.19 3.49
CA THR A 251 15.65 14.81 3.59
C THR A 251 15.67 16.34 3.46
N LEU A 252 16.79 16.98 3.78
CA LEU A 252 16.95 18.43 3.63
C LEU A 252 17.21 18.85 2.19
N ASP A 253 17.76 17.97 1.38
CA ASP A 253 18.04 18.25 -0.02
C ASP A 253 16.75 18.11 -0.84
N LEU A 254 16.01 19.23 -0.95
CA LEU A 254 14.74 19.29 -1.67
C LEU A 254 14.86 18.92 -3.15
N SER A 255 16.08 18.91 -3.72
CA SER A 255 16.31 18.45 -5.10
C SER A 255 16.04 16.96 -5.27
N ASP A 256 16.07 16.19 -4.18
CA ASP A 256 15.79 14.75 -4.17
C ASP A 256 14.37 14.39 -3.77
N VAL A 257 13.56 15.39 -3.44
CA VAL A 257 12.14 15.20 -3.18
C VAL A 257 11.39 15.32 -4.50
N GLU A 258 11.10 14.21 -5.14
CA GLU A 258 10.23 14.20 -6.31
C GLU A 258 8.79 14.49 -5.89
N TYR A 259 8.31 15.70 -6.22
CA TYR A 259 6.89 16.04 -6.12
C TYR A 259 6.20 15.59 -7.41
N ARG A 260 5.48 14.49 -7.36
CA ARG A 260 4.62 14.09 -8.46
C ARG A 260 3.18 14.46 -8.10
N GLY A 261 2.63 15.46 -8.73
CA GLY A 261 1.25 15.92 -8.49
C GLY A 261 0.93 17.34 -8.92
N GLU A 262 1.92 18.10 -9.38
CA GLU A 262 1.70 19.50 -9.83
C GLU A 262 2.14 19.77 -11.28
N LEU A 263 2.50 18.76 -12.08
CA LEU A 263 3.05 18.95 -13.43
C LEU A 263 2.04 18.76 -14.58
N PHE A 264 0.75 18.88 -14.30
CA PHE A 264 -0.25 18.95 -15.37
C PHE A 264 -1.17 20.16 -15.15
N TYR A 265 -0.70 21.30 -15.61
CA TYR A 265 -1.51 22.41 -16.09
C TYR A 265 -1.00 22.82 -17.48
#